data_7dbf01320567cbdd0e3927d4cc9b2b3b
#
_entry.id   7dbf01320567cbdd0e3927d4cc9b2b3b
#
_cell.length_a   1.000
_cell.length_b   1.000
_cell.length_c   1.000
_cell.angle_alpha   90.00
_cell.angle_beta   90.00
_cell.angle_gamma   90.00
#
_symmetry.space_group_name_H-M   'P 1'
#
loop_
_entity.id
_entity.type
_entity.pdbx_description
1 polymer ?
#
loop_
_entity_poly.entity_id
_entity_poly.type
_entity_poly.pdbx_seq_one_letter_code
_entity_poly.pdbx_strand_id
1 'polypeptide(L)'
;FNQSRTPNGDPGKRATWQQQARDAFLAGFQRTYTTNRAPLIIGNHFERWNGGIYMDAVTDAARQMAQHDSVRFVSFRQLIEWLDVQDPAVLDKLRTLPVGKKPAGGWADLLGTA
;
A
#
# COMPACT_ATOMS: atom_id res chain seq x y z
N PHE A 1 -12.26 9.04 -17.00
CA PHE A 1 -12.36 8.76 -15.55
C PHE A 1 -13.76 8.27 -15.16
N ASN A 2 -14.83 8.95 -15.61
CA ASN A 2 -16.20 8.53 -15.27
C ASN A 2 -16.56 7.16 -15.86
N GLN A 3 -16.13 6.85 -17.08
CA GLN A 3 -16.41 5.56 -17.72
C GLN A 3 -15.74 4.38 -17.01
N SER A 4 -14.57 4.59 -16.39
CA SER A 4 -13.89 3.54 -15.65
C SER A 4 -14.61 3.14 -14.35
N ARG A 5 -15.51 4.00 -13.87
CA ARG A 5 -16.29 3.81 -12.65
C ARG A 5 -17.73 3.34 -12.91
N THR A 6 -18.12 3.20 -14.16
CA THR A 6 -19.45 2.68 -14.50
C THR A 6 -19.45 1.16 -14.56
N PRO A 7 -20.54 0.47 -14.16
CA PRO A 7 -20.62 -0.99 -14.23
C PRO A 7 -20.37 -1.54 -15.64
N ASN A 8 -20.74 -0.79 -16.67
CA ASN A 8 -20.68 -1.18 -18.08
C ASN A 8 -19.92 -0.15 -18.93
N GLY A 9 -18.73 0.21 -18.49
CA GLY A 9 -17.83 1.06 -19.27
C GLY A 9 -17.34 0.36 -20.54
N ASP A 10 -16.58 1.08 -21.38
CA ASP A 10 -16.05 0.59 -22.65
C ASP A 10 -15.20 -0.70 -22.46
N PRO A 11 -15.68 -1.86 -22.97
CA PRO A 11 -14.93 -3.12 -22.85
C PRO A 11 -13.54 -3.09 -23.48
N GLY A 12 -13.34 -2.28 -24.53
CA GLY A 12 -12.06 -2.13 -25.22
C GLY A 12 -10.99 -1.45 -24.37
N LYS A 13 -11.38 -0.75 -23.30
CA LYS A 13 -10.46 -0.05 -22.38
C LYS A 13 -10.19 -0.81 -21.09
N ARG A 14 -10.83 -1.95 -20.86
CA ARG A 14 -10.71 -2.69 -19.58
C ARG A 14 -9.28 -3.03 -19.23
N ALA A 15 -8.50 -3.55 -20.18
CA ALA A 15 -7.10 -3.90 -19.95
C ALA A 15 -6.26 -2.67 -19.54
N THR A 16 -6.47 -1.54 -20.19
CA THR A 16 -5.80 -0.28 -19.84
C THR A 16 -6.17 0.20 -18.44
N TRP A 17 -7.45 0.16 -18.09
CA TRP A 17 -7.91 0.57 -16.75
C TRP A 17 -7.42 -0.36 -15.65
N GLN A 18 -7.37 -1.68 -15.93
CA GLN A 18 -6.79 -2.66 -15.00
C GLN A 18 -5.32 -2.37 -14.74
N GLN A 19 -4.55 -2.13 -15.79
CA GLN A 19 -3.14 -1.76 -15.68
C GLN A 19 -2.95 -0.47 -14.88
N GLN A 20 -3.71 0.58 -15.20
CA GLN A 20 -3.64 1.86 -14.48
C GLN A 20 -3.96 1.71 -12.99
N ALA A 21 -4.97 0.91 -12.66
CA ALA A 21 -5.33 0.65 -11.26
C ALA A 21 -4.22 -0.12 -10.53
N ARG A 22 -3.68 -1.19 -11.13
CA ARG A 22 -2.54 -1.94 -10.59
C ARG A 22 -1.34 -1.03 -10.35
N ASP A 23 -0.98 -0.23 -11.34
CA ASP A 23 0.20 0.64 -11.28
C ASP A 23 0.03 1.75 -10.22
N ALA A 24 -1.20 2.23 -10.00
CA ALA A 24 -1.51 3.16 -8.92
C ALA A 24 -1.31 2.53 -7.52
N PHE A 25 -1.74 1.27 -7.31
CA PHE A 25 -1.49 0.55 -6.06
C PHE A 25 0.01 0.32 -5.84
N LEU A 26 0.74 -0.08 -6.88
CA LEU A 26 2.19 -0.28 -6.81
C LEU A 26 2.94 1.03 -6.54
N ALA A 27 2.52 2.13 -7.12
CA ALA A 27 3.11 3.45 -6.83
C ALA A 27 2.91 3.86 -5.36
N GLY A 28 1.71 3.63 -4.81
CA GLY A 28 1.45 3.82 -3.38
C GLY A 28 2.34 2.97 -2.50
N PHE A 29 2.49 1.69 -2.84
CA PHE A 29 3.40 0.77 -2.16
C PHE A 29 4.85 1.25 -2.20
N GLN A 30 5.37 1.56 -3.38
CA GLN A 30 6.75 2.03 -3.54
C GLN A 30 7.03 3.30 -2.72
N ARG A 31 6.06 4.19 -2.67
CA ARG A 31 6.18 5.42 -1.89
C ARG A 31 6.38 5.17 -0.40
N THR A 32 5.69 4.19 0.18
CA THR A 32 5.87 3.84 1.60
C THR A 32 7.07 2.92 1.80
N TYR A 33 7.22 1.91 0.96
CA TYR A 33 8.26 0.89 1.07
C TYR A 33 9.67 1.47 1.01
N THR A 34 9.90 2.44 0.13
CA THR A 34 11.23 3.06 -0.07
C THR A 34 11.48 4.27 0.83
N THR A 35 10.50 4.71 1.62
CA THR A 35 10.62 5.93 2.43
C THR A 35 10.39 5.67 3.92
N ASN A 36 9.22 6.00 4.44
CA ASN A 36 8.90 5.96 5.88
C ASN A 36 8.39 4.61 6.38
N ARG A 37 8.17 3.64 5.50
CA ARG A 37 7.63 2.30 5.85
C ARG A 37 6.28 2.35 6.57
N ALA A 38 5.51 3.42 6.37
CA ALA A 38 4.17 3.51 6.94
C ALA A 38 3.28 2.37 6.43
N PRO A 39 2.39 1.82 7.27
CA PRO A 39 1.42 0.83 6.83
C PRO A 39 0.60 1.32 5.64
N LEU A 40 0.50 0.51 4.60
CA LEU A 40 -0.33 0.81 3.44
C LEU A 40 -1.70 0.16 3.63
N ILE A 41 -2.73 0.99 3.72
CA ILE A 41 -4.12 0.55 3.82
C ILE A 41 -4.74 0.66 2.44
N ILE A 42 -5.23 -0.46 1.91
CA ILE A 42 -5.89 -0.52 0.61
C ILE A 42 -7.38 -0.75 0.84
N GLY A 43 -8.20 0.18 0.35
CA GLY A 43 -9.65 0.07 0.37
C GLY A 43 -10.19 -0.26 -1.02
N ASN A 44 -11.13 -1.21 -1.08
CA ASN A 44 -11.84 -1.56 -2.28
C ASN A 44 -13.33 -1.68 -2.02
N HIS A 45 -14.12 -1.32 -3.05
CA HIS A 45 -15.54 -1.63 -3.10
C HIS A 45 -15.73 -3.06 -3.64
N PHE A 46 -16.75 -3.76 -3.15
CA PHE A 46 -17.11 -5.11 -3.61
C PHE A 46 -17.88 -5.08 -4.94
N GLU A 47 -17.52 -4.17 -5.82
CA GLU A 47 -18.19 -3.97 -7.10
C GLU A 47 -17.52 -4.75 -8.22
N ARG A 48 -18.32 -5.25 -9.15
CA ARG A 48 -17.83 -5.93 -10.35
C ARG A 48 -17.78 -5.03 -11.57
N TRP A 49 -17.52 -3.77 -11.37
CA TRP A 49 -17.43 -2.81 -12.46
C TRP A 49 -16.40 -3.24 -13.50
N ASN A 50 -16.76 -3.02 -14.76
CA ASN A 50 -15.91 -3.36 -15.89
C ASN A 50 -15.46 -4.82 -15.93
N GLY A 51 -16.28 -5.76 -15.44
CA GLY A 51 -15.97 -7.17 -15.42
C GLY A 51 -15.04 -7.60 -14.28
N GLY A 52 -14.90 -6.77 -13.23
CA GLY A 52 -14.11 -7.10 -12.03
C GLY A 52 -12.63 -6.78 -12.14
N ILE A 53 -12.21 -6.04 -13.18
CA ILE A 53 -10.79 -5.70 -13.44
C ILE A 53 -10.09 -5.01 -12.25
N TYR A 54 -10.82 -4.31 -11.38
CA TYR A 54 -10.23 -3.64 -10.22
C TYR A 54 -9.82 -4.61 -9.12
N MET A 55 -10.58 -5.69 -8.93
CA MET A 55 -10.18 -6.78 -8.04
C MET A 55 -8.99 -7.55 -8.60
N ASP A 56 -8.96 -7.76 -9.92
CA ASP A 56 -7.81 -8.37 -10.59
C ASP A 56 -6.56 -7.49 -10.43
N ALA A 57 -6.69 -6.17 -10.61
CA ALA A 57 -5.60 -5.22 -10.42
C ALA A 57 -5.04 -5.23 -8.98
N VAL A 58 -5.91 -5.27 -7.97
CA VAL A 58 -5.50 -5.38 -6.56
C VAL A 58 -4.79 -6.70 -6.29
N THR A 59 -5.33 -7.80 -6.84
CA THR A 59 -4.73 -9.14 -6.68
C THR A 59 -3.34 -9.18 -7.30
N ASP A 60 -3.17 -8.64 -8.50
CA ASP A 60 -1.86 -8.59 -9.17
C ASP A 60 -0.87 -7.69 -8.43
N ALA A 61 -1.32 -6.53 -7.96
CA ALA A 61 -0.49 -5.65 -7.14
C ALA A 61 -0.06 -6.34 -5.83
N ALA A 62 -0.99 -7.00 -5.13
CA ALA A 62 -0.69 -7.73 -3.91
C ALA A 62 0.33 -8.86 -4.12
N ARG A 63 0.21 -9.63 -5.21
CA ARG A 63 1.20 -10.66 -5.56
C ARG A 63 2.59 -10.08 -5.78
N GLN A 64 2.70 -8.92 -6.44
CA GLN A 64 3.98 -8.26 -6.64
C GLN A 64 4.54 -7.70 -5.32
N MET A 65 3.72 -7.07 -4.49
CA MET A 65 4.14 -6.59 -3.16
C MET A 65 4.65 -7.73 -2.28
N ALA A 66 4.02 -8.91 -2.34
CA ALA A 66 4.40 -10.08 -1.56
C ALA A 66 5.79 -10.65 -1.92
N GLN A 67 6.33 -10.29 -3.08
CA GLN A 67 7.68 -10.72 -3.49
C GLN A 67 8.80 -9.91 -2.82
N HIS A 68 8.47 -8.79 -2.18
CA HIS A 68 9.44 -7.98 -1.48
C HIS A 68 9.70 -8.51 -0.06
N ASP A 69 10.97 -8.56 0.32
CA ASP A 69 11.39 -8.91 1.68
C ASP A 69 10.77 -7.93 2.70
N SER A 70 10.48 -8.45 3.88
CA SER A 70 9.91 -7.67 4.99
C SER A 70 8.53 -7.03 4.72
N VAL A 71 7.80 -7.49 3.70
CA VAL A 71 6.39 -7.17 3.49
C VAL A 71 5.51 -8.22 4.17
N ARG A 72 4.49 -7.77 4.88
CA ARG A 72 3.49 -8.61 5.54
C ARG A 72 2.09 -8.08 5.23
N PHE A 73 1.21 -8.97 4.79
CA PHE A 73 -0.22 -8.71 4.72
C PHE A 73 -0.84 -9.11 6.05
N VAL A 74 -1.44 -8.16 6.71
CA VAL A 74 -1.96 -8.35 8.08
C VAL A 74 -3.36 -7.77 8.21
N SER A 75 -4.14 -8.29 9.15
CA SER A 75 -5.38 -7.66 9.58
C SER A 75 -5.10 -6.44 10.46
N PHE A 76 -6.10 -5.58 10.64
CA PHE A 76 -5.98 -4.46 11.60
C PHE A 76 -5.65 -4.94 13.02
N ARG A 77 -6.21 -6.07 13.45
CA ARG A 77 -5.90 -6.67 14.76
C ARG A 77 -4.41 -6.99 14.86
N GLN A 78 -3.86 -7.71 13.89
CA GLN A 78 -2.44 -8.07 13.86
C GLN A 78 -1.53 -6.84 13.79
N LEU A 79 -1.95 -5.77 13.09
CA LEU A 79 -1.19 -4.52 13.08
C LEU A 79 -1.17 -3.88 14.47
N ILE A 80 -2.31 -3.84 15.18
CA ILE A 80 -2.39 -3.30 16.53
C ILE A 80 -1.53 -4.13 17.49
N GLU A 81 -1.67 -5.46 17.47
CA GLU A 81 -0.87 -6.38 18.30
C GLU A 81 0.63 -6.18 18.07
N TRP A 82 1.05 -5.94 16.81
CA TRP A 82 2.43 -5.63 16.49
C TRP A 82 2.86 -4.25 17.03
N LEU A 83 2.01 -3.24 16.93
CA LEU A 83 2.32 -1.89 17.44
C LEU A 83 2.44 -1.89 18.98
N ASP A 84 1.61 -2.66 19.67
CA ASP A 84 1.57 -2.71 21.14
C ASP A 84 2.86 -3.26 21.77
N VAL A 85 3.65 -4.03 21.02
CA VAL A 85 4.93 -4.58 21.47
C VAL A 85 6.15 -3.79 21.03
N GLN A 86 5.95 -2.69 20.29
CA GLN A 86 7.04 -1.82 19.84
C GLN A 86 7.47 -0.85 20.96
N ASP A 87 8.72 -0.40 20.88
CA ASP A 87 9.21 0.66 21.77
C ASP A 87 8.39 1.96 21.53
N PRO A 88 7.72 2.51 22.56
CA PRO A 88 6.95 3.74 22.41
C PRO A 88 7.79 4.93 21.90
N ALA A 89 9.07 5.03 22.29
CA ALA A 89 9.95 6.10 21.83
C ALA A 89 10.23 6.00 20.31
N VAL A 90 10.33 4.79 19.78
CA VAL A 90 10.45 4.55 18.33
C VAL A 90 9.15 4.93 17.62
N LEU A 91 8.00 4.51 18.16
CA LEU A 91 6.70 4.86 17.58
C LEU A 91 6.47 6.39 17.56
N ASP A 92 6.87 7.09 18.60
CA ASP A 92 6.76 8.55 18.65
C ASP A 92 7.62 9.23 17.58
N LYS A 93 8.84 8.76 17.36
CA LYS A 93 9.68 9.22 16.26
C LYS A 93 9.05 8.93 14.89
N LEU A 94 8.51 7.71 14.68
CA LEU A 94 7.86 7.34 13.43
C LEU A 94 6.64 8.21 13.12
N ARG A 95 5.85 8.62 14.12
CA ARG A 95 4.69 9.50 13.96
C ARG A 95 5.05 10.90 13.46
N THR A 96 6.28 11.34 13.66
CA THR A 96 6.76 12.65 13.19
C THR A 96 7.21 12.64 11.74
N LEU A 97 7.37 11.47 11.12
CA LEU A 97 7.83 11.36 9.74
C LEU A 97 6.75 11.82 8.75
N PRO A 98 7.05 12.78 7.88
CA PRO A 98 6.14 13.15 6.82
C PRO A 98 5.88 11.99 5.85
N VAL A 99 4.69 11.95 5.27
CA VAL A 99 4.32 10.92 4.29
C VAL A 99 5.30 10.92 3.10
N GLY A 100 5.85 9.75 2.80
CA GLY A 100 6.78 9.57 1.69
C GLY A 100 8.17 10.18 1.92
N LYS A 101 8.59 10.38 3.18
CA LYS A 101 9.93 10.86 3.54
C LYS A 101 10.68 9.83 4.38
N LYS A 102 11.95 9.65 4.08
CA LYS A 102 12.85 8.86 4.92
C LYS A 102 13.19 9.61 6.21
N PRO A 103 13.57 8.89 7.30
CA PRO A 103 14.17 9.53 8.47
C PRO A 103 15.40 10.35 8.05
N ALA A 104 15.56 11.54 8.61
CA ALA A 104 16.63 12.49 8.22
C ALA A 104 18.04 11.90 8.42
N GLY A 105 18.28 11.20 9.51
CA GLY A 105 19.54 10.52 9.82
C GLY A 105 19.59 9.05 9.40
N GLY A 106 18.58 8.58 8.63
CA GLY A 106 18.44 7.18 8.26
C GLY A 106 17.78 6.31 9.33
N TRP A 107 17.58 5.03 9.01
CA TRP A 107 16.88 4.10 9.89
C TRP A 107 17.70 3.72 11.12
N ALA A 108 19.02 3.58 10.99
CA ALA A 108 19.91 3.27 12.12
C ALA A 108 19.85 4.34 13.21
N ASP A 109 19.85 5.62 12.79
CA ASP A 109 19.74 6.76 13.70
C ASP A 109 18.39 6.80 14.39
N LEU A 110 17.32 6.59 13.64
CA LEU A 110 15.96 6.55 14.20
C LEU A 110 15.78 5.42 15.21
N LEU A 111 16.30 4.23 14.91
CA LEU A 111 16.17 3.05 15.74
C LEU A 111 17.19 2.98 16.89
N GLY A 112 18.18 3.85 16.90
CA GLY A 112 19.25 3.85 17.90
C GLY A 112 20.23 2.68 17.78
N THR A 113 20.32 2.06 16.62
CA THR A 113 21.29 1.01 16.30
C THR A 113 22.51 1.69 15.69
N ALA A 114 23.51 1.88 16.47
CA ALA A 114 24.81 2.36 15.99
C ALA A 114 25.55 1.25 15.23
#